data_444fae29f6754a7d9446b91a0e6cf766
#
_entry.id   444fae29f6754a7d9446b91a0e6cf766
#
_cell.length_a   1.000
_cell.length_b   1.000
_cell.length_c   1.000
_cell.angle_alpha   90.00
_cell.angle_beta   90.00
_cell.angle_gamma   90.00
#
_symmetry.space_group_name_H-M   'P 1'
#
loop_
_entity.id
_entity.type
_entity.pdbx_description
1 polymer ?
#
loop_
_entity_poly.entity_id
_entity_poly.type
_entity_poly.pdbx_seq_one_letter_code
_entity_poly.pdbx_strand_id
1 'polypeptide(L)'
;MEPQKIDRRRNYIVMLDTETANDLECPLTYDIGWAIVDKWGTVYRKRSFINREIFFLEKDLMQSAYYAEKLPIYYKRSANGESKVANWQTIKNILWQDMEEFETKIVSAHNARFDYKSTSTTQRWLTKSKYRYFFPYGTEIWDTMKMARDVIGKMPTYRKWCELNGYICKNGQLKMTAEILYRFISGQEEFDEEHTGLADVLIEKDILAYCYRQHKKMRKKLYEN
;
A
#
# COMPACT_ATOMS: atom_id res chain seq x y z
N MET A 1 -9.87 -23.09 0.44
CA MET A 1 -8.75 -22.98 -0.51
C MET A 1 -7.57 -23.71 0.13
N GLU A 2 -7.01 -24.69 -0.57
CA GLU A 2 -5.75 -25.32 -0.13
C GLU A 2 -4.65 -24.28 -0.01
N PRO A 3 -3.76 -24.37 0.99
CA PRO A 3 -2.64 -23.45 1.13
C PRO A 3 -1.75 -23.61 -0.13
N GLN A 4 -1.60 -22.52 -0.87
CA GLN A 4 -0.78 -22.49 -2.06
C GLN A 4 0.68 -22.77 -1.66
N LYS A 5 1.27 -23.82 -2.24
CA LYS A 5 2.64 -24.26 -1.92
C LYS A 5 3.63 -23.15 -2.25
N ILE A 6 4.42 -22.73 -1.26
CA ILE A 6 5.42 -21.68 -1.43
C ILE A 6 6.57 -22.20 -2.28
N ASP A 7 6.85 -21.54 -3.40
CA ASP A 7 7.99 -21.86 -4.27
C ASP A 7 9.19 -20.96 -3.89
N ARG A 8 10.14 -21.50 -3.14
CA ARG A 8 11.34 -20.78 -2.68
C ARG A 8 12.26 -20.25 -3.78
N ARG A 9 12.03 -20.62 -5.04
CA ARG A 9 12.76 -20.05 -6.18
C ARG A 9 12.20 -18.71 -6.64
N ARG A 10 11.03 -18.30 -6.12
CA ARG A 10 10.39 -17.03 -6.44
C ARG A 10 10.82 -15.95 -5.47
N ASN A 11 10.92 -14.74 -5.97
CA ASN A 11 11.09 -13.55 -5.14
C ASN A 11 9.71 -12.98 -4.82
N TYR A 12 9.33 -13.06 -3.56
CA TYR A 12 8.08 -12.51 -3.05
C TYR A 12 8.27 -11.06 -2.59
N ILE A 13 7.20 -10.29 -2.71
CA ILE A 13 7.13 -8.89 -2.34
C ILE A 13 5.86 -8.71 -1.50
N VAL A 14 5.97 -8.04 -0.38
CA VAL A 14 4.81 -7.56 0.37
C VAL A 14 4.36 -6.26 -0.29
N MET A 15 3.20 -6.25 -0.93
CA MET A 15 2.52 -5.00 -1.28
C MET A 15 1.70 -4.57 -0.08
N LEU A 16 1.84 -3.30 0.35
CA LEU A 16 1.22 -2.79 1.58
C LEU A 16 0.69 -1.39 1.35
N ASP A 17 -0.49 -1.12 1.89
CA ASP A 17 -1.06 0.21 1.93
C ASP A 17 -1.72 0.50 3.29
N THR A 18 -1.81 1.79 3.67
CA THR A 18 -2.32 2.24 4.96
C THR A 18 -3.26 3.43 4.83
N GLU A 19 -4.41 3.35 5.52
CA GLU A 19 -5.27 4.50 5.76
C GLU A 19 -5.02 5.10 7.15
N THR A 20 -5.05 6.42 7.23
CA THR A 20 -4.61 7.13 8.44
C THR A 20 -5.61 8.17 8.92
N ALA A 21 -5.62 8.35 10.23
CA ALA A 21 -6.19 9.51 10.92
C ALA A 21 -5.05 10.43 11.40
N ASN A 22 -5.43 11.57 11.96
CA ASN A 22 -4.56 12.64 12.38
C ASN A 22 -3.93 13.41 11.17
N ASP A 23 -2.96 14.27 11.45
CA ASP A 23 -2.34 15.12 10.44
C ASP A 23 -1.20 14.39 9.69
N LEU A 24 -0.71 15.00 8.61
CA LEU A 24 0.38 14.47 7.81
C LEU A 24 1.73 14.46 8.53
N GLU A 25 1.88 15.24 9.62
CA GLU A 25 3.10 15.27 10.43
C GLU A 25 3.17 14.05 11.34
N CYS A 26 2.02 13.60 11.85
CA CYS A 26 1.90 12.46 12.75
C CYS A 26 0.77 11.51 12.31
N PRO A 27 0.82 10.92 11.09
CA PRO A 27 -0.22 10.04 10.59
C PRO A 27 -0.29 8.75 11.42
N LEU A 28 -1.50 8.38 11.84
CA LEU A 28 -1.78 7.21 12.65
C LEU A 28 -2.63 6.21 11.87
N THR A 29 -2.09 5.04 11.64
CA THR A 29 -2.71 3.99 10.83
C THR A 29 -3.91 3.37 11.54
N TYR A 30 -5.10 3.49 10.95
CA TYR A 30 -6.32 2.81 11.41
C TYR A 30 -6.69 1.61 10.54
N ASP A 31 -6.34 1.62 9.26
CA ASP A 31 -6.51 0.47 8.36
C ASP A 31 -5.15 0.14 7.72
N ILE A 32 -4.88 -1.14 7.59
CA ILE A 32 -3.68 -1.63 6.94
C ILE A 32 -4.00 -2.90 6.16
N GLY A 33 -3.70 -2.87 4.87
CA GLY A 33 -3.81 -4.00 3.98
C GLY A 33 -2.46 -4.45 3.47
N TRP A 34 -2.30 -5.75 3.23
CA TRP A 34 -1.16 -6.24 2.45
C TRP A 34 -1.48 -7.50 1.66
N ALA A 35 -0.73 -7.67 0.60
CA ALA A 35 -0.70 -8.91 -0.16
C ALA A 35 0.74 -9.37 -0.39
N ILE A 36 0.97 -10.66 -0.29
CA ILE A 36 2.21 -11.28 -0.77
C ILE A 36 2.03 -11.57 -2.25
N VAL A 37 2.88 -10.96 -3.06
CA VAL A 37 2.82 -11.06 -4.52
C VAL A 37 4.18 -11.43 -5.11
N ASP A 38 4.20 -11.86 -6.37
CA ASP A 38 5.42 -11.90 -7.17
C ASP A 38 5.50 -10.67 -8.10
N LYS A 39 6.59 -10.54 -8.82
CA LYS A 39 6.81 -9.45 -9.79
C LYS A 39 5.80 -9.42 -10.95
N TRP A 40 5.00 -10.47 -11.11
CA TRP A 40 3.97 -10.58 -12.13
C TRP A 40 2.56 -10.21 -11.61
N GLY A 41 2.46 -9.89 -10.31
CA GLY A 41 1.21 -9.52 -9.65
C GLY A 41 0.36 -10.71 -9.21
N THR A 42 0.91 -11.93 -9.23
CA THR A 42 0.22 -13.12 -8.69
C THR A 42 0.11 -12.98 -7.18
N VAL A 43 -1.10 -13.10 -6.64
CA VAL A 43 -1.36 -12.99 -5.20
C VAL A 43 -1.29 -14.38 -4.56
N TYR A 44 -0.45 -14.52 -3.54
CA TYR A 44 -0.25 -15.75 -2.76
C TYR A 44 -0.93 -15.69 -1.39
N ARG A 45 -0.99 -14.51 -0.81
CA ARG A 45 -1.66 -14.23 0.48
C ARG A 45 -2.17 -12.81 0.48
N LYS A 46 -3.30 -12.57 1.14
CA LYS A 46 -3.81 -11.22 1.39
C LYS A 46 -4.32 -11.10 2.81
N ARG A 47 -4.16 -9.92 3.38
CA ARG A 47 -4.59 -9.56 4.73
C ARG A 47 -5.21 -8.17 4.73
N SER A 48 -6.25 -7.98 5.53
CA SER A 48 -6.84 -6.68 5.83
C SER A 48 -7.09 -6.60 7.33
N PHE A 49 -6.60 -5.53 7.96
CA PHE A 49 -6.73 -5.31 9.40
C PHE A 49 -7.16 -3.89 9.71
N ILE A 50 -8.10 -3.80 10.65
CA ILE A 50 -8.46 -2.57 11.33
C ILE A 50 -7.68 -2.52 12.65
N ASN A 51 -6.86 -1.49 12.84
CA ASN A 51 -6.14 -1.26 14.09
C ASN A 51 -7.12 -0.85 15.18
N ARG A 52 -7.35 -1.76 16.14
CA ARG A 52 -8.31 -1.57 17.22
C ARG A 52 -8.01 -0.33 18.06
N GLU A 53 -6.74 -0.08 18.37
CA GLU A 53 -6.34 1.02 19.24
C GLU A 53 -6.69 2.37 18.62
N ILE A 54 -6.44 2.57 17.32
CA ILE A 54 -6.73 3.84 16.65
C ILE A 54 -8.21 3.92 16.30
N PHE A 55 -8.77 2.90 15.63
CA PHE A 55 -10.11 2.99 15.08
C PHE A 55 -11.22 3.01 16.16
N PHE A 56 -11.08 2.22 17.22
CA PHE A 56 -12.15 2.06 18.23
C PHE A 56 -11.87 2.80 19.54
N LEU A 57 -10.60 2.99 19.93
CA LEU A 57 -10.28 3.61 21.21
C LEU A 57 -10.03 5.11 21.10
N GLU A 58 -9.53 5.59 19.94
CA GLU A 58 -9.23 7.01 19.67
C GLU A 58 -10.34 7.63 18.80
N LYS A 59 -11.61 7.59 19.26
CA LYS A 59 -12.76 8.01 18.47
C LYS A 59 -12.70 9.45 17.98
N ASP A 60 -12.18 10.36 18.81
CA ASP A 60 -12.05 11.78 18.43
C ASP A 60 -11.03 11.95 17.32
N LEU A 61 -9.97 11.13 17.33
CA LEU A 61 -8.97 11.11 16.31
C LEU A 61 -9.52 10.65 14.96
N MET A 62 -10.46 9.69 14.97
CA MET A 62 -11.07 9.18 13.73
C MET A 62 -11.91 10.24 12.98
N GLN A 63 -12.31 11.34 13.64
CA GLN A 63 -12.96 12.47 12.96
C GLN A 63 -11.98 13.23 12.04
N SER A 64 -10.67 13.09 12.27
CA SER A 64 -9.60 13.67 11.44
C SER A 64 -9.11 12.74 10.34
N ALA A 65 -9.74 11.57 10.15
CA ALA A 65 -9.38 10.67 9.06
C ALA A 65 -9.60 11.35 7.71
N TYR A 66 -8.66 11.20 6.78
CA TYR A 66 -8.73 11.85 5.47
C TYR A 66 -9.97 11.42 4.69
N TYR A 67 -10.38 10.16 4.84
CA TYR A 67 -11.60 9.59 4.26
C TYR A 67 -12.65 9.30 5.35
N ALA A 68 -12.95 10.30 6.21
CA ALA A 68 -13.89 10.13 7.32
C ALA A 68 -15.29 9.69 6.85
N GLU A 69 -15.73 10.09 5.67
CA GLU A 69 -17.00 9.68 5.06
C GLU A 69 -17.06 8.18 4.72
N LYS A 70 -15.91 7.52 4.58
CA LYS A 70 -15.83 6.08 4.30
C LYS A 70 -15.78 5.20 5.56
N LEU A 71 -15.68 5.79 6.75
CA LEU A 71 -15.63 5.04 8.02
C LEU A 71 -16.76 4.01 8.21
N PRO A 72 -18.01 4.24 7.77
CA PRO A 72 -19.08 3.24 7.87
C PRO A 72 -18.77 1.92 7.16
N ILE A 73 -17.94 1.93 6.11
CA ILE A 73 -17.52 0.74 5.36
C ILE A 73 -16.74 -0.22 6.28
N TYR A 74 -15.89 0.32 7.16
CA TYR A 74 -15.06 -0.48 8.06
C TYR A 74 -15.86 -1.25 9.10
N TYR A 75 -16.95 -0.67 9.61
CA TYR A 75 -17.86 -1.40 10.51
C TYR A 75 -18.51 -2.58 9.80
N LYS A 76 -18.94 -2.40 8.55
CA LYS A 76 -19.52 -3.46 7.72
C LYS A 76 -18.49 -4.54 7.41
N ARG A 77 -17.28 -4.16 6.99
CA ARG A 77 -16.18 -5.09 6.68
C ARG A 77 -15.74 -5.90 7.90
N SER A 78 -15.70 -5.26 9.07
CA SER A 78 -15.42 -5.94 10.32
C SER A 78 -16.51 -6.96 10.67
N ALA A 79 -17.78 -6.60 10.53
CA ALA A 79 -18.91 -7.48 10.82
C ALA A 79 -18.96 -8.70 9.86
N ASN A 80 -18.59 -8.51 8.59
CA ASN A 80 -18.57 -9.56 7.56
C ASN A 80 -17.29 -10.39 7.57
N GLY A 81 -16.30 -10.05 8.41
CA GLY A 81 -15.01 -10.75 8.47
C GLY A 81 -14.07 -10.48 7.29
N GLU A 82 -14.38 -9.47 6.45
CA GLU A 82 -13.52 -9.03 5.34
C GLU A 82 -12.25 -8.35 5.84
N SER A 83 -12.37 -7.57 6.92
CA SER A 83 -11.24 -6.98 7.63
C SER A 83 -11.23 -7.45 9.08
N LYS A 84 -10.09 -7.89 9.57
CA LYS A 84 -9.93 -8.36 10.95
C LYS A 84 -9.59 -7.21 11.88
N VAL A 85 -10.30 -7.08 12.99
CA VAL A 85 -9.93 -6.14 14.06
C VAL A 85 -8.86 -6.76 14.94
N ALA A 86 -7.72 -6.10 15.08
CA ALA A 86 -6.62 -6.58 15.89
C ALA A 86 -5.83 -5.42 16.52
N ASN A 87 -5.12 -5.72 17.61
CA ASN A 87 -4.18 -4.78 18.20
C ASN A 87 -2.95 -4.60 17.29
N TRP A 88 -2.36 -3.43 17.32
CA TRP A 88 -1.20 -3.08 16.48
C TRP A 88 -0.05 -4.07 16.57
N GLN A 89 0.26 -4.52 17.78
CA GLN A 89 1.32 -5.52 17.96
C GLN A 89 0.97 -6.86 17.31
N THR A 90 -0.30 -7.27 17.35
CA THR A 90 -0.78 -8.50 16.66
C THR A 90 -0.65 -8.35 15.15
N ILE A 91 -1.06 -7.20 14.60
CA ILE A 91 -0.93 -6.89 13.17
C ILE A 91 0.54 -6.99 12.74
N LYS A 92 1.43 -6.33 13.49
CA LYS A 92 2.87 -6.39 13.26
C LYS A 92 3.41 -7.82 13.27
N ASN A 93 3.05 -8.61 14.26
CA ASN A 93 3.51 -9.99 14.38
C ASN A 93 3.05 -10.86 13.20
N ILE A 94 1.80 -10.67 12.74
CA ILE A 94 1.27 -11.41 11.58
C ILE A 94 2.02 -11.01 10.30
N LEU A 95 2.31 -9.72 10.10
CA LEU A 95 3.12 -9.28 8.98
C LEU A 95 4.52 -9.92 9.00
N TRP A 96 5.17 -9.93 10.17
CA TRP A 96 6.49 -10.55 10.32
C TRP A 96 6.46 -12.04 10.03
N GLN A 97 5.43 -12.76 10.52
CA GLN A 97 5.23 -14.18 10.20
C GLN A 97 5.02 -14.42 8.70
N ASP A 98 4.19 -13.59 8.03
CA ASP A 98 3.99 -13.70 6.59
C ASP A 98 5.32 -13.43 5.84
N MET A 99 6.11 -12.44 6.27
CA MET A 99 7.43 -12.15 5.66
C MET A 99 8.44 -13.28 5.88
N GLU A 100 8.47 -13.88 7.05
CA GLU A 100 9.33 -15.03 7.36
C GLU A 100 8.93 -16.25 6.57
N GLU A 101 7.64 -16.61 6.54
CA GLU A 101 7.12 -17.77 5.82
C GLU A 101 7.42 -17.70 4.32
N PHE A 102 7.28 -16.50 3.71
CA PHE A 102 7.58 -16.29 2.29
C PHE A 102 9.04 -15.90 2.02
N GLU A 103 9.91 -15.93 3.04
CA GLU A 103 11.33 -15.59 2.95
C GLU A 103 11.58 -14.26 2.24
N THR A 104 10.69 -13.25 2.44
CA THR A 104 10.81 -11.94 1.81
C THR A 104 11.28 -10.88 2.79
N LYS A 105 12.13 -9.97 2.27
CA LYS A 105 12.56 -8.75 2.95
C LYS A 105 12.14 -7.48 2.21
N ILE A 106 11.25 -7.61 1.24
CA ILE A 106 10.82 -6.50 0.40
C ILE A 106 9.39 -6.13 0.77
N VAL A 107 9.20 -4.87 1.14
CA VAL A 107 7.88 -4.23 1.29
C VAL A 107 7.78 -3.12 0.26
N SER A 108 6.70 -3.11 -0.50
CA SER A 108 6.42 -2.12 -1.53
C SER A 108 5.07 -1.45 -1.29
N ALA A 109 5.01 -0.15 -1.53
CA ALA A 109 3.79 0.66 -1.47
C ALA A 109 3.82 1.73 -2.56
N HIS A 110 2.69 2.36 -2.82
CA HIS A 110 2.62 3.48 -3.75
C HIS A 110 2.80 4.80 -3.01
N ASN A 111 3.91 5.52 -3.27
CA ASN A 111 4.39 6.61 -2.41
C ASN A 111 4.83 6.10 -1.02
N ALA A 112 5.60 5.04 -1.01
CA ALA A 112 6.00 4.23 0.15
C ALA A 112 6.59 5.02 1.34
N ARG A 113 7.00 6.27 1.13
CA ARG A 113 7.44 7.16 2.22
C ARG A 113 6.32 7.43 3.22
N PHE A 114 5.09 7.54 2.72
CA PHE A 114 3.92 7.79 3.55
C PHE A 114 3.63 6.57 4.44
N ASP A 115 3.53 5.36 3.86
CA ASP A 115 3.24 4.13 4.59
C ASP A 115 4.33 3.77 5.58
N TYR A 116 5.58 3.97 5.22
CA TYR A 116 6.71 3.81 6.14
C TYR A 116 6.63 4.80 7.31
N LYS A 117 6.23 6.06 7.05
CA LYS A 117 6.05 7.07 8.09
C LYS A 117 4.87 6.72 9.00
N SER A 118 3.71 6.39 8.43
CA SER A 118 2.48 6.12 9.18
C SER A 118 2.63 4.90 10.09
N THR A 119 3.17 3.80 9.59
CA THR A 119 3.42 2.59 10.38
C THR A 119 4.44 2.83 11.50
N SER A 120 5.52 3.58 11.23
CA SER A 120 6.55 3.92 12.23
C SER A 120 6.02 4.89 13.29
N THR A 121 5.17 5.84 12.90
CA THR A 121 4.55 6.80 13.82
C THR A 121 3.55 6.11 14.73
N THR A 122 2.69 5.25 14.16
CA THR A 122 1.73 4.44 14.92
C THR A 122 2.44 3.52 15.93
N GLN A 123 3.52 2.86 15.50
CA GLN A 123 4.33 2.02 16.39
C GLN A 123 4.85 2.80 17.60
N ARG A 124 5.35 4.01 17.38
CA ARG A 124 5.87 4.86 18.45
C ARG A 124 4.75 5.39 19.34
N TRP A 125 3.64 5.81 18.75
CA TRP A 125 2.48 6.33 19.48
C TRP A 125 1.92 5.30 20.46
N LEU A 126 1.64 4.10 19.99
CA LEU A 126 0.99 3.05 20.77
C LEU A 126 1.91 2.36 21.77
N THR A 127 3.19 2.20 21.46
CA THR A 127 4.13 1.51 22.34
C THR A 127 4.90 2.43 23.28
N LYS A 128 4.86 3.75 23.04
CA LYS A 128 5.72 4.77 23.69
C LYS A 128 7.21 4.41 23.62
N SER A 129 7.57 3.50 22.73
CA SER A 129 8.93 3.02 22.55
C SER A 129 9.74 3.97 21.70
N LYS A 130 11.02 4.16 22.05
CA LYS A 130 11.98 4.82 21.16
C LYS A 130 12.28 3.99 19.91
N TYR A 131 11.97 2.68 19.90
CA TYR A 131 12.10 1.81 18.73
C TYR A 131 10.91 2.02 17.80
N ARG A 132 11.17 2.63 16.64
CA ARG A 132 10.16 3.04 15.65
C ARG A 132 9.85 1.96 14.62
N TYR A 133 10.55 0.84 14.65
CA TYR A 133 10.51 -0.11 13.55
C TYR A 133 9.25 -0.97 13.59
N PHE A 134 8.39 -0.76 12.62
CA PHE A 134 7.27 -1.64 12.35
C PHE A 134 7.73 -2.88 11.56
N PHE A 135 8.58 -2.68 10.56
CA PHE A 135 9.12 -3.76 9.74
C PHE A 135 10.32 -4.46 10.38
N PRO A 136 10.59 -5.73 10.01
CA PRO A 136 11.79 -6.44 10.44
C PRO A 136 13.09 -5.72 10.05
N TYR A 137 14.15 -5.96 10.79
CA TYR A 137 15.47 -5.43 10.44
C TYR A 137 15.92 -5.94 9.07
N GLY A 138 16.50 -5.04 8.27
CA GLY A 138 16.96 -5.36 6.92
C GLY A 138 15.87 -5.39 5.84
N THR A 139 14.63 -4.95 6.18
CA THR A 139 13.58 -4.79 5.17
C THR A 139 13.95 -3.70 4.17
N GLU A 140 13.87 -4.03 2.89
CA GLU A 140 13.97 -3.07 1.79
C GLU A 140 12.59 -2.48 1.52
N ILE A 141 12.48 -1.15 1.51
CA ILE A 141 11.25 -0.45 1.13
C ILE A 141 11.35 -0.05 -0.34
N TRP A 142 10.41 -0.54 -1.14
CA TRP A 142 10.27 -0.19 -2.54
C TRP A 142 9.10 0.77 -2.74
N ASP A 143 9.18 1.58 -3.80
CA ASP A 143 8.18 2.60 -4.11
C ASP A 143 7.69 2.43 -5.55
N THR A 144 6.45 1.94 -5.69
CA THR A 144 5.83 1.71 -7.01
C THR A 144 5.59 3.01 -7.77
N MET A 145 5.42 4.15 -7.08
CA MET A 145 5.34 5.46 -7.75
C MET A 145 6.66 5.83 -8.44
N LYS A 146 7.82 5.56 -7.81
CA LYS A 146 9.13 5.75 -8.45
C LYS A 146 9.27 4.86 -9.68
N MET A 147 8.88 3.58 -9.57
CA MET A 147 8.90 2.64 -10.70
C MET A 147 8.00 3.16 -11.83
N ALA A 148 6.77 3.57 -11.51
CA ALA A 148 5.83 4.10 -12.50
C ALA A 148 6.36 5.37 -13.17
N ARG A 149 7.00 6.28 -12.44
CA ARG A 149 7.64 7.49 -13.01
C ARG A 149 8.73 7.12 -14.03
N ASP A 150 9.54 6.12 -13.71
CA ASP A 150 10.64 5.71 -14.58
C ASP A 150 10.17 4.90 -15.80
N VAL A 151 9.06 4.19 -15.71
CA VAL A 151 8.52 3.32 -16.77
C VAL A 151 7.34 3.96 -17.48
N ILE A 152 6.22 4.15 -16.77
CA ILE A 152 4.95 4.65 -17.36
C ILE A 152 5.05 6.13 -17.68
N GLY A 153 5.58 6.93 -16.76
CA GLY A 153 5.71 8.39 -16.93
C GLY A 153 6.56 8.82 -18.11
N LYS A 154 7.43 7.93 -18.63
CA LYS A 154 8.25 8.15 -19.82
C LYS A 154 7.61 7.63 -21.11
N MET A 155 6.40 7.04 -21.05
CA MET A 155 5.69 6.58 -22.25
C MET A 155 4.98 7.75 -22.94
N PRO A 156 5.22 7.97 -24.26
CA PRO A 156 4.48 8.97 -25.02
C PRO A 156 2.96 8.73 -24.99
N THR A 157 2.54 7.48 -24.97
CA THR A 157 1.12 7.07 -24.87
C THR A 157 0.48 7.50 -23.57
N TYR A 158 1.17 7.37 -22.43
CA TYR A 158 0.68 7.82 -21.13
C TYR A 158 0.57 9.35 -21.08
N ARG A 159 1.59 10.06 -21.61
CA ARG A 159 1.57 11.53 -21.70
C ARG A 159 0.36 12.01 -22.49
N LYS A 160 0.17 11.48 -23.71
CA LYS A 160 -0.97 11.84 -24.55
C LYS A 160 -2.32 11.54 -23.88
N TRP A 161 -2.41 10.40 -23.21
CA TRP A 161 -3.62 10.04 -22.47
C TRP A 161 -3.89 10.98 -21.30
N CYS A 162 -2.86 11.39 -20.54
CA CYS A 162 -2.99 12.40 -19.48
C CYS A 162 -3.40 13.77 -20.02
N GLU A 163 -2.88 14.18 -21.19
CA GLU A 163 -3.27 15.43 -21.86
C GLU A 163 -4.75 15.43 -22.23
N LEU A 164 -5.23 14.35 -22.80
CA LEU A 164 -6.63 14.19 -23.21
C LEU A 164 -7.61 14.17 -22.02
N ASN A 165 -7.20 13.59 -20.89
CA ASN A 165 -8.07 13.41 -19.71
C ASN A 165 -7.83 14.44 -18.60
N GLY A 166 -6.98 15.45 -18.81
CA GLY A 166 -6.73 16.49 -17.82
C GLY A 166 -5.91 16.04 -16.61
N TYR A 167 -5.11 14.99 -16.75
CA TYR A 167 -4.25 14.44 -15.67
C TYR A 167 -2.84 15.04 -15.67
N ILE A 168 -2.78 16.35 -15.91
CA ILE A 168 -1.55 17.14 -15.79
C ILE A 168 -1.67 18.06 -14.58
N CYS A 169 -0.67 18.03 -13.71
CA CYS A 169 -0.58 18.92 -12.57
C CYS A 169 -0.29 20.38 -13.02
N LYS A 170 -0.58 21.36 -12.17
CA LYS A 170 -0.32 22.79 -12.45
C LYS A 170 1.14 23.09 -12.80
N ASN A 171 2.07 22.28 -12.34
CA ASN A 171 3.51 22.38 -12.64
C ASN A 171 3.94 21.61 -13.90
N GLY A 172 2.99 21.14 -14.72
CA GLY A 172 3.26 20.39 -15.96
C GLY A 172 3.66 18.92 -15.75
N GLN A 173 3.70 18.43 -14.52
CA GLN A 173 3.97 17.01 -14.25
C GLN A 173 2.74 16.14 -14.48
N LEU A 174 2.95 14.92 -14.97
CA LEU A 174 1.88 13.93 -15.10
C LEU A 174 1.44 13.44 -13.73
N LYS A 175 0.14 13.24 -13.51
CA LYS A 175 -0.38 12.62 -12.30
C LYS A 175 0.12 11.17 -12.23
N MET A 176 0.54 10.74 -11.02
CA MET A 176 1.10 9.42 -10.74
C MET A 176 0.42 8.77 -9.53
N THR A 177 -0.84 9.11 -9.25
CA THR A 177 -1.63 8.40 -8.23
C THR A 177 -1.94 6.99 -8.68
N ALA A 178 -2.12 6.06 -7.74
CA ALA A 178 -2.41 4.66 -8.04
C ALA A 178 -3.66 4.53 -8.92
N GLU A 179 -4.72 5.24 -8.59
CA GLU A 179 -5.97 5.30 -9.36
C GLU A 179 -5.75 5.67 -10.83
N ILE A 180 -5.06 6.79 -11.10
CA ILE A 180 -4.84 7.28 -12.47
C ILE A 180 -3.97 6.31 -13.27
N LEU A 181 -2.94 5.77 -12.63
CA LEU A 181 -2.09 4.76 -13.26
C LEU A 181 -2.89 3.47 -13.57
N TYR A 182 -3.75 3.06 -12.62
CA TYR A 182 -4.57 1.87 -12.82
C TYR A 182 -5.60 2.05 -13.94
N ARG A 183 -6.27 3.21 -14.03
CA ARG A 183 -7.15 3.56 -15.17
C ARG A 183 -6.44 3.40 -16.50
N PHE A 184 -5.22 3.92 -16.60
CA PHE A 184 -4.42 3.82 -17.83
C PHE A 184 -4.03 2.38 -18.18
N ILE A 185 -3.52 1.60 -17.22
CA ILE A 185 -3.02 0.25 -17.48
C ILE A 185 -4.11 -0.79 -17.68
N SER A 186 -5.29 -0.59 -17.08
CA SER A 186 -6.45 -1.48 -17.18
C SER A 186 -7.42 -1.09 -18.31
N GLY A 187 -7.36 0.15 -18.79
CA GLY A 187 -8.33 0.71 -19.72
C GLY A 187 -9.70 1.02 -19.10
N GLN A 188 -9.83 0.98 -17.78
CA GLN A 188 -11.06 1.28 -17.05
C GLN A 188 -11.11 2.78 -16.68
N GLU A 189 -11.58 3.61 -17.58
CA GLU A 189 -11.56 5.08 -17.41
C GLU A 189 -12.39 5.58 -16.23
N GLU A 190 -13.49 4.90 -15.89
CA GLU A 190 -14.41 5.24 -14.79
C GLU A 190 -14.04 4.57 -13.46
N PHE A 191 -12.91 3.86 -13.38
CA PHE A 191 -12.49 3.23 -12.14
C PHE A 191 -12.36 4.27 -11.03
N ASP A 192 -12.95 3.99 -9.86
CA ASP A 192 -12.85 4.79 -8.64
C ASP A 192 -12.19 3.94 -7.53
N GLU A 193 -11.18 4.50 -6.89
CA GLU A 193 -10.42 3.83 -5.85
C GLU A 193 -11.28 3.71 -4.57
N GLU A 194 -11.31 2.54 -3.98
CA GLU A 194 -12.14 2.30 -2.80
C GLU A 194 -11.61 3.02 -1.55
N HIS A 195 -10.31 3.32 -1.53
CA HIS A 195 -9.59 3.90 -0.39
C HIS A 195 -9.73 3.03 0.86
N THR A 196 -9.34 1.78 0.72
CA THR A 196 -9.15 0.85 1.82
C THR A 196 -7.87 0.07 1.58
N GLY A 197 -7.04 -0.09 2.61
CA GLY A 197 -5.68 -0.60 2.45
C GLY A 197 -5.55 -1.86 1.60
N LEU A 198 -6.44 -2.86 1.76
CA LEU A 198 -6.34 -4.06 0.92
C LEU A 198 -6.83 -3.83 -0.52
N ALA A 199 -7.86 -3.01 -0.75
CA ALA A 199 -8.34 -2.74 -2.11
C ALA A 199 -7.26 -2.00 -2.91
N ASP A 200 -6.61 -1.03 -2.29
CA ASP A 200 -5.59 -0.21 -2.92
C ASP A 200 -4.32 -1.04 -3.21
N VAL A 201 -3.92 -1.93 -2.30
CA VAL A 201 -2.87 -2.94 -2.56
C VAL A 201 -3.15 -3.76 -3.82
N LEU A 202 -4.42 -4.12 -4.07
CA LEU A 202 -4.77 -4.96 -5.23
C LEU A 202 -4.67 -4.21 -6.57
N ILE A 203 -4.77 -2.90 -6.61
CA ILE A 203 -4.47 -2.10 -7.81
C ILE A 203 -2.98 -1.78 -7.92
N GLU A 204 -2.32 -1.50 -6.82
CA GLU A 204 -0.88 -1.19 -6.80
C GLU A 204 -0.01 -2.35 -7.25
N LYS A 205 -0.38 -3.61 -6.91
CA LYS A 205 0.32 -4.80 -7.44
C LYS A 205 0.25 -4.89 -8.96
N ASP A 206 -0.84 -4.41 -9.58
CA ASP A 206 -0.96 -4.41 -11.03
C ASP A 206 -0.08 -3.35 -11.68
N ILE A 207 0.12 -2.21 -11.00
CA ILE A 207 1.09 -1.18 -11.39
C ILE A 207 2.52 -1.76 -11.32
N LEU A 208 2.86 -2.43 -10.20
CA LEU A 208 4.13 -3.13 -10.04
C LEU A 208 4.37 -4.10 -11.19
N ALA A 209 3.41 -5.00 -11.44
CA ALA A 209 3.49 -6.02 -12.48
C ALA A 209 3.60 -5.41 -13.88
N TYR A 210 2.86 -4.33 -14.14
CA TYR A 210 2.94 -3.60 -15.40
C TYR A 210 4.35 -3.05 -15.62
N CYS A 211 4.94 -2.40 -14.61
CA CYS A 211 6.30 -1.87 -14.68
C CYS A 211 7.33 -2.97 -14.98
N TYR A 212 7.21 -4.14 -14.36
CA TYR A 212 8.10 -5.27 -14.63
C TYR A 212 7.94 -5.85 -16.05
N ARG A 213 6.71 -5.94 -16.57
CA ARG A 213 6.45 -6.40 -17.95
C ARG A 213 7.06 -5.52 -19.03
N GLN A 214 7.34 -4.24 -18.73
CA GLN A 214 7.98 -3.34 -19.69
C GLN A 214 9.49 -3.57 -19.85
N HIS A 215 10.12 -4.38 -19.01
CA HIS A 215 11.56 -4.72 -19.05
C HIS A 215 12.49 -3.48 -19.10
N LYS A 216 12.02 -2.33 -18.55
CA LYS A 216 12.80 -1.08 -18.51
C LYS A 216 13.57 -0.98 -17.20
N LYS A 217 14.72 -0.27 -17.24
CA LYS A 217 15.42 0.12 -16.02
C LYS A 217 14.54 1.06 -15.21
N MET A 218 14.41 0.79 -13.91
CA MET A 218 13.60 1.59 -12.99
C MET A 218 14.22 1.59 -11.59
N ARG A 219 14.09 2.70 -10.89
CA ARG A 219 14.41 2.81 -9.47
C ARG A 219 13.32 2.12 -8.66
N LYS A 220 13.72 1.37 -7.65
CA LYS A 220 12.78 0.59 -6.84
C LYS A 220 12.81 1.03 -5.38
N LYS A 221 13.99 1.26 -4.82
CA LYS A 221 14.15 1.54 -3.39
C LYS A 221 13.72 2.97 -3.05
N LEU A 222 13.09 3.13 -1.89
CA LEU A 222 12.63 4.43 -1.40
C LEU A 222 13.77 5.46 -1.37
N TYR A 223 14.97 5.06 -0.95
CA TYR A 223 16.16 5.92 -0.84
C TYR A 223 17.15 5.77 -2.00
N GLU A 224 16.71 5.22 -3.12
CA GLU A 224 17.50 5.18 -4.35
C GLU A 224 17.39 6.51 -5.08
N ASN A 225 18.56 7.13 -5.39
CA ASN A 225 18.66 8.39 -6.15
C ASN A 225 18.58 8.18 -7.67
#